data_89bb5139cc5f1e156b873cb7a98597dc
#
_entry.id   89bb5139cc5f1e156b873cb7a98597dc
#
_cell.length_a   1.000
_cell.length_b   1.000
_cell.length_c   1.000
_cell.angle_alpha   90.00
_cell.angle_beta   90.00
_cell.angle_gamma   90.00
#
_symmetry.space_group_name_H-M   'P 1'
#
loop_
_entity.id
_entity.type
_entity.pdbx_description
1 polymer ?
#
loop_
_entity_poly.entity_id
_entity_poly.type
_entity_poly.pdbx_seq_one_letter_code
_entity_poly.pdbx_strand_id
1 'polypeptide(L)'
;MQIFAALGLDVPADADTAQLLRTLQKYLLGEVQANRRLLLVIDEAHNLEDDALEVVRLLSDMQLNGNLLLQIFLVAQPVLRARLATPRLDALRQRFLVTDHIDGLTPEEVPQYIQKRMQQAGWQGDTPFDAEAIERIQQATDGNPRQVNILCERLLTQAYVEEKTRVTLTDVDNTLQDMEDEWRTSVTVADNPTASKSARLQDMERRMASLDASLDQISQVTNTILVRLDGLRQG
;
A
#
# COMPACT_ATOMS: atom_id res chain seq x y z
N MET A 1 -1.22 -19.96 -12.01
CA MET A 1 -1.22 -19.64 -13.46
C MET A 1 -0.41 -18.37 -13.76
N GLN A 2 -0.53 -17.26 -13.01
CA GLN A 2 0.19 -16.01 -13.27
C GLN A 2 1.74 -16.16 -13.31
N ILE A 3 2.31 -16.95 -12.39
CA ILE A 3 3.77 -17.20 -12.35
C ILE A 3 4.25 -17.82 -13.65
N PHE A 4 3.52 -18.82 -14.18
CA PHE A 4 3.91 -19.50 -15.42
C PHE A 4 3.84 -18.57 -16.64
N ALA A 5 2.79 -17.74 -16.72
CA ALA A 5 2.67 -16.73 -17.76
C ALA A 5 3.82 -15.70 -17.71
N ALA A 6 4.20 -15.24 -16.50
CA ALA A 6 5.31 -14.32 -16.33
C ALA A 6 6.68 -14.92 -16.71
N LEU A 7 6.83 -16.25 -16.57
CA LEU A 7 8.03 -16.98 -16.97
C LEU A 7 8.00 -17.43 -18.45
N GLY A 8 6.92 -17.13 -19.19
CA GLY A 8 6.75 -17.59 -20.58
C GLY A 8 6.58 -19.10 -20.72
N LEU A 9 6.07 -19.77 -19.67
CA LEU A 9 5.86 -21.20 -19.63
C LEU A 9 4.42 -21.54 -20.03
N ASP A 10 4.27 -22.30 -21.10
CA ASP A 10 2.98 -22.86 -21.51
C ASP A 10 2.62 -24.04 -20.61
N VAL A 11 1.47 -23.95 -19.95
CA VAL A 11 0.91 -25.03 -19.15
C VAL A 11 -0.55 -25.26 -19.55
N PRO A 12 -1.00 -26.51 -19.61
CA PRO A 12 -2.41 -26.83 -19.90
C PRO A 12 -3.34 -26.17 -18.86
N ALA A 13 -4.52 -25.73 -19.29
CA ALA A 13 -5.49 -25.10 -18.42
C ALA A 13 -6.03 -26.03 -17.31
N ASP A 14 -5.98 -27.35 -17.57
CA ASP A 14 -6.39 -28.46 -16.68
C ASP A 14 -5.21 -29.09 -15.93
N ALA A 15 -4.01 -28.48 -15.98
CA ALA A 15 -2.83 -29.00 -15.29
C ALA A 15 -3.04 -29.06 -13.78
N ASP A 16 -2.77 -30.21 -13.18
CA ASP A 16 -2.80 -30.38 -11.74
C ASP A 16 -1.57 -29.73 -11.05
N THR A 17 -1.65 -29.56 -9.74
CA THR A 17 -0.57 -28.95 -8.95
C THR A 17 0.75 -29.68 -9.13
N ALA A 18 0.75 -31.01 -9.26
CA ALA A 18 1.96 -31.80 -9.41
C ALA A 18 2.61 -31.58 -10.79
N GLN A 19 1.81 -31.40 -11.84
CA GLN A 19 2.29 -31.06 -13.18
C GLN A 19 2.89 -29.67 -13.20
N LEU A 20 2.24 -28.70 -12.57
CA LEU A 20 2.72 -27.33 -12.43
C LEU A 20 4.09 -27.31 -11.70
N LEU A 21 4.18 -27.98 -10.55
CA LEU A 21 5.43 -28.05 -9.79
C LEU A 21 6.57 -28.70 -10.61
N ARG A 22 6.30 -29.77 -11.34
CA ARG A 22 7.31 -30.41 -12.21
C ARG A 22 7.76 -29.49 -13.34
N THR A 23 6.85 -28.79 -13.98
CA THR A 23 7.18 -27.83 -15.05
C THR A 23 8.06 -26.70 -14.53
N LEU A 24 7.71 -26.13 -13.36
CA LEU A 24 8.51 -25.12 -12.73
C LEU A 24 9.89 -25.64 -12.32
N GLN A 25 9.96 -26.83 -11.70
CA GLN A 25 11.23 -27.45 -11.32
C GLN A 25 12.16 -27.63 -12.52
N LYS A 26 11.64 -28.11 -13.65
CA LYS A 26 12.42 -28.27 -14.89
C LYS A 26 12.96 -26.93 -15.38
N TYR A 27 12.15 -25.89 -15.36
CA TYR A 27 12.57 -24.54 -15.71
C TYR A 27 13.68 -24.02 -14.78
N LEU A 28 13.48 -24.14 -13.46
CA LEU A 28 14.47 -23.71 -12.45
C LEU A 28 15.82 -24.44 -12.60
N LEU A 29 15.81 -25.72 -12.96
CA LEU A 29 17.03 -26.49 -13.24
C LEU A 29 17.78 -25.89 -14.43
N GLY A 30 17.08 -25.50 -15.50
CA GLY A 30 17.68 -24.82 -16.65
C GLY A 30 18.30 -23.47 -16.28
N GLU A 31 17.61 -22.70 -15.43
CA GLU A 31 18.14 -21.42 -14.96
C GLU A 31 19.41 -21.57 -14.12
N VAL A 32 19.44 -22.56 -13.22
CA VAL A 32 20.64 -22.87 -12.41
C VAL A 32 21.81 -23.32 -13.29
N GLN A 33 21.58 -24.15 -14.30
CA GLN A 33 22.62 -24.55 -15.25
C GLN A 33 23.17 -23.36 -16.04
N ALA A 34 22.33 -22.36 -16.31
CA ALA A 34 22.74 -21.10 -16.92
C ALA A 34 23.32 -20.07 -15.91
N ASN A 35 23.65 -20.52 -14.68
CA ASN A 35 24.14 -19.70 -13.58
C ASN A 35 23.20 -18.53 -13.21
N ARG A 36 21.90 -18.73 -13.35
CA ARG A 36 20.87 -17.77 -12.93
C ARG A 36 20.07 -18.33 -11.76
N ARG A 37 19.58 -17.46 -10.90
CA ARG A 37 18.71 -17.81 -9.77
C ARG A 37 17.42 -17.03 -9.86
N LEU A 38 16.31 -17.65 -9.53
CA LEU A 38 15.00 -17.03 -9.48
C LEU A 38 14.70 -16.60 -8.05
N LEU A 39 14.20 -15.37 -7.91
CA LEU A 39 13.59 -14.84 -6.71
C LEU A 39 12.08 -14.68 -6.95
N LEU A 40 11.27 -15.34 -6.16
CA LEU A 40 9.82 -15.16 -6.13
C LEU A 40 9.45 -14.21 -5.01
N VAL A 41 8.96 -13.02 -5.34
CA VAL A 41 8.44 -12.07 -4.36
C VAL A 41 6.91 -12.17 -4.36
N ILE A 42 6.33 -12.42 -3.19
CA ILE A 42 4.88 -12.46 -2.99
C ILE A 42 4.52 -11.31 -2.08
N ASP A 43 3.94 -10.28 -2.66
CA ASP A 43 3.42 -9.13 -1.92
C ASP A 43 2.00 -9.44 -1.40
N GLU A 44 1.60 -8.75 -0.33
CA GLU A 44 0.31 -8.95 0.36
C GLU A 44 0.06 -10.44 0.72
N ALA A 45 1.12 -11.17 1.08
CA ALA A 45 1.06 -12.63 1.32
C ALA A 45 0.09 -13.02 2.44
N HIS A 46 -0.37 -12.09 3.27
CA HIS A 46 -1.41 -12.33 4.28
C HIS A 46 -2.80 -12.60 3.67
N ASN A 47 -3.01 -12.24 2.40
CA ASN A 47 -4.25 -12.53 1.66
C ASN A 47 -4.27 -13.95 1.06
N LEU A 48 -3.15 -14.67 1.10
CA LEU A 48 -3.11 -16.06 0.63
C LEU A 48 -3.92 -16.97 1.58
N GLU A 49 -4.70 -17.86 1.00
CA GLU A 49 -5.33 -18.96 1.73
C GLU A 49 -4.28 -19.98 2.20
N ASP A 50 -4.63 -20.79 3.20
CA ASP A 50 -3.70 -21.78 3.77
C ASP A 50 -3.21 -22.79 2.73
N ASP A 51 -4.06 -23.17 1.77
CA ASP A 51 -3.70 -24.09 0.69
C ASP A 51 -2.66 -23.45 -0.26
N ALA A 52 -2.75 -22.13 -0.51
CA ALA A 52 -1.76 -21.42 -1.28
C ALA A 52 -0.43 -21.27 -0.50
N LEU A 53 -0.48 -21.06 0.81
CA LEU A 53 0.70 -21.06 1.68
C LEU A 53 1.38 -22.45 1.70
N GLU A 54 0.61 -23.53 1.60
CA GLU A 54 1.17 -24.89 1.48
C GLU A 54 1.88 -25.07 0.13
N VAL A 55 1.36 -24.50 -0.97
CA VAL A 55 2.10 -24.49 -2.25
C VAL A 55 3.41 -23.72 -2.12
N VAL A 56 3.43 -22.58 -1.42
CA VAL A 56 4.66 -21.84 -1.13
C VAL A 56 5.66 -22.71 -0.36
N ARG A 57 5.21 -23.51 0.60
CA ARG A 57 6.04 -24.47 1.31
C ARG A 57 6.65 -25.50 0.35
N LEU A 58 5.85 -26.09 -0.54
CA LEU A 58 6.33 -27.04 -1.52
C LEU A 58 7.36 -26.42 -2.48
N LEU A 59 7.16 -25.17 -2.88
CA LEU A 59 8.11 -24.43 -3.68
C LEU A 59 9.44 -24.19 -2.95
N SER A 60 9.40 -23.92 -1.65
CA SER A 60 10.59 -23.70 -0.81
C SER A 60 11.41 -24.98 -0.61
N ASP A 61 10.83 -26.17 -0.86
CA ASP A 61 11.51 -27.45 -0.79
C ASP A 61 12.25 -27.83 -2.08
N MET A 62 12.10 -27.05 -3.16
CA MET A 62 12.77 -27.33 -4.42
C MET A 62 14.26 -27.10 -4.31
N GLN A 63 15.03 -28.18 -4.40
CA GLN A 63 16.49 -28.14 -4.29
C GLN A 63 17.17 -29.15 -5.23
N LEU A 64 18.43 -28.87 -5.55
CA LEU A 64 19.32 -29.75 -6.28
C LEU A 64 20.64 -29.84 -5.55
N ASN A 65 21.05 -31.05 -5.20
CA ASN A 65 22.32 -31.32 -4.47
C ASN A 65 22.49 -30.45 -3.20
N GLY A 66 21.39 -30.23 -2.46
CA GLY A 66 21.37 -29.41 -1.24
C GLY A 66 21.31 -27.92 -1.46
N ASN A 67 21.28 -27.43 -2.72
CA ASN A 67 21.11 -26.03 -3.05
C ASN A 67 19.66 -25.73 -3.44
N LEU A 68 19.09 -24.68 -2.86
CA LEU A 68 17.74 -24.21 -3.20
C LEU A 68 17.72 -23.72 -4.64
N LEU A 69 16.71 -24.16 -5.40
CA LEU A 69 16.48 -23.73 -6.78
C LEU A 69 15.77 -22.39 -6.87
N LEU A 70 15.00 -22.03 -5.83
CA LEU A 70 14.15 -20.86 -5.78
C LEU A 70 14.33 -20.16 -4.43
N GLN A 71 14.51 -18.86 -4.42
CA GLN A 71 14.38 -18.04 -3.24
C GLN A 71 12.98 -17.43 -3.20
N ILE A 72 12.35 -17.41 -2.02
CA ILE A 72 11.01 -16.86 -1.83
C ILE A 72 11.08 -15.75 -0.80
N PHE A 73 10.49 -14.62 -1.13
CA PHE A 73 10.38 -13.46 -0.28
C PHE A 73 8.89 -13.12 -0.10
N LEU A 74 8.41 -13.20 1.15
CA LEU A 74 7.03 -12.86 1.48
C LEU A 74 6.99 -11.47 2.10
N VAL A 75 6.20 -10.58 1.52
CA VAL A 75 5.88 -9.28 2.09
C VAL A 75 4.44 -9.35 2.57
N ALA A 76 4.20 -9.03 3.83
CA ALA A 76 2.89 -9.21 4.43
C ALA A 76 2.66 -8.27 5.61
N GLN A 77 1.41 -8.05 5.95
CA GLN A 77 1.03 -7.40 7.20
C GLN A 77 1.29 -8.32 8.40
N PRO A 78 1.44 -7.77 9.62
CA PRO A 78 1.74 -8.54 10.83
C PRO A 78 0.77 -9.69 11.13
N VAL A 79 -0.45 -9.62 10.63
CA VAL A 79 -1.46 -10.68 10.79
C VAL A 79 -0.98 -12.03 10.24
N LEU A 80 -0.14 -12.06 9.19
CA LEU A 80 0.43 -13.30 8.68
C LEU A 80 1.30 -14.00 9.74
N ARG A 81 2.04 -13.24 10.56
CA ARG A 81 2.88 -13.79 11.63
C ARG A 81 2.05 -14.60 12.64
N ALA A 82 0.88 -14.09 13.01
CA ALA A 82 -0.04 -14.80 13.91
C ALA A 82 -0.58 -16.09 13.26
N ARG A 83 -0.92 -16.06 11.94
CA ARG A 83 -1.35 -17.25 11.19
C ARG A 83 -0.25 -18.30 11.10
N LEU A 84 0.99 -17.90 10.82
CA LEU A 84 2.15 -18.80 10.74
C LEU A 84 2.50 -19.46 12.08
N ALA A 85 2.06 -18.90 13.21
CA ALA A 85 2.22 -19.51 14.53
C ALA A 85 1.25 -20.68 14.78
N THR A 86 0.30 -20.93 13.89
CA THR A 86 -0.66 -22.04 14.03
C THR A 86 0.02 -23.39 13.67
N PRO A 87 -0.41 -24.51 14.31
CA PRO A 87 0.18 -25.83 14.02
C PRO A 87 0.09 -26.25 12.55
N ARG A 88 -0.95 -25.79 11.84
CA ARG A 88 -1.17 -26.08 10.41
C ARG A 88 -0.04 -25.56 9.52
N LEU A 89 0.50 -24.40 9.84
CA LEU A 89 1.52 -23.72 9.04
C LEU A 89 2.94 -23.81 9.66
N ASP A 90 3.11 -24.60 10.71
CA ASP A 90 4.39 -24.75 11.40
C ASP A 90 5.51 -25.25 10.47
N ALA A 91 5.20 -26.17 9.55
CA ALA A 91 6.14 -26.68 8.56
C ALA A 91 6.62 -25.57 7.58
N LEU A 92 5.75 -24.63 7.20
CA LEU A 92 6.15 -23.45 6.42
C LEU A 92 6.99 -22.51 7.28
N ARG A 93 6.57 -22.24 8.52
CA ARG A 93 7.31 -21.35 9.45
C ARG A 93 8.75 -21.79 9.65
N GLN A 94 9.01 -23.11 9.74
CA GLN A 94 10.36 -23.67 9.89
C GLN A 94 11.25 -23.48 8.65
N ARG A 95 10.69 -23.03 7.51
CA ARG A 95 11.44 -22.75 6.28
C ARG A 95 11.93 -21.31 6.18
N PHE A 96 11.46 -20.42 7.03
CA PHE A 96 11.96 -19.06 7.04
C PHE A 96 13.37 -19.01 7.64
N LEU A 97 14.31 -18.54 6.83
CA LEU A 97 15.70 -18.31 7.26
C LEU A 97 15.82 -16.98 8.02
N VAL A 98 15.06 -15.99 7.58
CA VAL A 98 15.04 -14.63 8.15
C VAL A 98 13.60 -14.15 8.20
N THR A 99 13.24 -13.53 9.30
CA THR A 99 11.98 -12.80 9.45
C THR A 99 12.32 -11.44 10.03
N ASP A 100 11.95 -10.39 9.32
CA ASP A 100 12.17 -9.02 9.74
C ASP A 100 10.83 -8.29 9.89
N HIS A 101 10.83 -7.19 10.63
CA HIS A 101 9.67 -6.34 10.85
C HIS A 101 10.04 -4.90 10.49
N ILE A 102 9.21 -4.27 9.68
CA ILE A 102 9.36 -2.88 9.32
C ILE A 102 8.40 -2.07 10.19
N ASP A 103 8.97 -1.34 11.13
CA ASP A 103 8.22 -0.43 12.00
C ASP A 103 7.86 0.87 11.28
N GLY A 104 6.94 1.65 11.85
CA GLY A 104 6.68 3.01 11.42
C GLY A 104 7.90 3.92 11.63
N LEU A 105 7.84 5.11 11.06
CA LEU A 105 8.85 6.15 11.26
C LEU A 105 8.87 6.57 12.74
N THR A 106 10.07 6.77 13.28
CA THR A 106 10.23 7.28 14.64
C THR A 106 9.77 8.74 14.74
N PRO A 107 9.54 9.26 15.97
CA PRO A 107 9.20 10.67 16.16
C PRO A 107 10.20 11.65 15.55
N GLU A 108 11.49 11.28 15.48
CA GLU A 108 12.56 12.09 14.90
C GLU A 108 12.58 11.99 13.36
N GLU A 109 12.08 10.88 12.80
CA GLU A 109 12.07 10.65 11.35
C GLU A 109 10.86 11.29 10.66
N VAL A 110 9.70 11.38 11.35
CA VAL A 110 8.48 11.95 10.76
C VAL A 110 8.67 13.38 10.25
N PRO A 111 9.25 14.34 11.02
CA PRO A 111 9.48 15.68 10.51
C PRO A 111 10.40 15.71 9.29
N GLN A 112 11.46 14.89 9.27
CA GLN A 112 12.39 14.79 8.15
C GLN A 112 11.70 14.18 6.91
N TYR A 113 10.85 13.20 7.12
CA TYR A 113 10.05 12.59 6.07
C TYR A 113 9.09 13.59 5.42
N ILE A 114 8.32 14.34 6.22
CA ILE A 114 7.40 15.37 5.75
C ILE A 114 8.17 16.43 4.95
N GLN A 115 9.26 16.97 5.51
CA GLN A 115 10.10 17.96 4.85
C GLN A 115 10.62 17.45 3.49
N LYS A 116 11.15 16.24 3.44
CA LYS A 116 11.68 15.63 2.22
C LYS A 116 10.58 15.43 1.17
N ARG A 117 9.39 14.99 1.57
CA ARG A 117 8.25 14.82 0.66
C ARG A 117 7.81 16.15 0.07
N MET A 118 7.74 17.20 0.87
CA MET A 118 7.40 18.54 0.41
C MET A 118 8.45 19.10 -0.57
N GLN A 119 9.74 18.92 -0.26
CA GLN A 119 10.83 19.32 -1.17
C GLN A 119 10.76 18.59 -2.51
N GLN A 120 10.46 17.28 -2.51
CA GLN A 120 10.26 16.51 -3.74
C GLN A 120 9.07 17.00 -4.57
N ALA A 121 8.05 17.57 -3.91
CA ALA A 121 6.91 18.22 -4.58
C ALA A 121 7.21 19.66 -5.03
N GLY A 122 8.44 20.17 -4.83
CA GLY A 122 8.86 21.50 -5.26
C GLY A 122 8.72 22.59 -4.19
N TRP A 123 8.36 22.22 -2.95
CA TRP A 123 8.30 23.19 -1.85
C TRP A 123 9.69 23.71 -1.51
N GLN A 124 9.83 25.04 -1.38
CA GLN A 124 11.06 25.71 -0.99
C GLN A 124 10.85 26.40 0.36
N GLY A 125 11.72 26.11 1.31
CA GLY A 125 11.70 26.66 2.66
C GLY A 125 11.31 25.62 3.72
N ASP A 126 11.05 26.12 4.92
CA ASP A 126 10.66 25.29 6.06
C ASP A 126 9.23 24.75 5.88
N THR A 127 8.94 23.63 6.55
CA THR A 127 7.59 23.04 6.54
C THR A 127 6.57 24.02 7.11
N PRO A 128 5.35 24.09 6.54
CA PRO A 128 4.27 24.91 7.09
C PRO A 128 3.65 24.33 8.36
N PHE A 129 4.05 23.14 8.78
CA PHE A 129 3.55 22.49 9.99
C PHE A 129 4.28 22.97 11.22
N ASP A 130 3.56 23.34 12.26
CA ASP A 130 4.14 23.65 13.57
C ASP A 130 4.68 22.37 14.24
N ALA A 131 5.64 22.50 15.16
CA ALA A 131 6.25 21.36 15.83
C ALA A 131 5.22 20.47 16.54
N GLU A 132 4.27 21.08 17.25
CA GLU A 132 3.17 20.39 17.93
C GLU A 132 2.23 19.66 16.93
N ALA A 133 2.01 20.25 15.75
CA ALA A 133 1.24 19.61 14.68
C ALA A 133 1.96 18.35 14.15
N ILE A 134 3.26 18.42 13.95
CA ILE A 134 4.07 17.27 13.52
C ILE A 134 4.05 16.16 14.56
N GLU A 135 4.20 16.49 15.84
CA GLU A 135 4.12 15.53 16.93
C GLU A 135 2.74 14.84 16.96
N ARG A 136 1.67 15.60 16.78
CA ARG A 136 0.31 15.07 16.73
C ARG A 136 0.06 14.17 15.54
N ILE A 137 0.61 14.53 14.36
CA ILE A 137 0.58 13.70 13.15
C ILE A 137 1.27 12.36 13.44
N GLN A 138 2.46 12.38 14.05
CA GLN A 138 3.19 11.17 14.41
C GLN A 138 2.37 10.25 15.32
N GLN A 139 1.79 10.82 16.40
CA GLN A 139 0.95 10.07 17.33
C GLN A 139 -0.28 9.46 16.67
N ALA A 140 -0.95 10.21 15.79
CA ALA A 140 -2.16 9.76 15.12
C ALA A 140 -1.91 8.68 14.06
N THR A 141 -0.70 8.66 13.46
CA THR A 141 -0.35 7.77 12.36
C THR A 141 0.55 6.61 12.77
N ASP A 142 1.01 6.60 14.04
CA ASP A 142 2.04 5.67 14.52
C ASP A 142 3.26 5.60 13.57
N GLY A 143 3.61 6.73 12.99
CA GLY A 143 4.70 6.86 12.01
C GLY A 143 4.49 6.12 10.70
N ASN A 144 3.30 5.61 10.39
CA ASN A 144 3.02 4.94 9.13
C ASN A 144 3.10 5.92 7.95
N PRO A 145 4.07 5.77 7.00
CA PRO A 145 4.30 6.75 5.94
C PRO A 145 3.07 7.01 5.07
N ARG A 146 2.25 5.98 4.81
CA ARG A 146 1.02 6.12 4.03
C ARG A 146 0.00 6.98 4.76
N GLN A 147 -0.19 6.76 6.06
CA GLN A 147 -1.13 7.54 6.87
C GLN A 147 -0.62 8.97 7.06
N VAL A 148 0.68 9.17 7.28
CA VAL A 148 1.31 10.49 7.31
C VAL A 148 1.02 11.26 6.01
N ASN A 149 1.19 10.63 4.84
CA ASN A 149 0.91 11.28 3.57
C ASN A 149 -0.57 11.70 3.44
N ILE A 150 -1.50 10.79 3.74
CA ILE A 150 -2.94 11.04 3.65
C ILE A 150 -3.34 12.21 4.56
N LEU A 151 -2.86 12.21 5.80
CA LEU A 151 -3.19 13.26 6.77
C LEU A 151 -2.57 14.60 6.37
N CYS A 152 -1.30 14.62 5.96
CA CYS A 152 -0.64 15.84 5.49
C CYS A 152 -1.30 16.41 4.23
N GLU A 153 -1.72 15.58 3.28
CA GLU A 153 -2.43 16.02 2.07
C GLU A 153 -3.76 16.71 2.42
N ARG A 154 -4.55 16.13 3.32
CA ARG A 154 -5.80 16.75 3.78
C ARG A 154 -5.54 18.09 4.48
N LEU A 155 -4.57 18.12 5.40
CA LEU A 155 -4.21 19.34 6.13
C LEU A 155 -3.74 20.47 5.20
N LEU A 156 -2.90 20.15 4.22
CA LEU A 156 -2.43 21.14 3.25
C LEU A 156 -3.56 21.63 2.34
N THR A 157 -4.48 20.75 1.95
CA THR A 157 -5.65 21.10 1.16
C THR A 157 -6.58 22.04 1.95
N GLN A 158 -6.82 21.71 3.21
CA GLN A 158 -7.63 22.56 4.10
C GLN A 158 -6.97 23.92 4.36
N ALA A 159 -5.67 23.93 4.65
CA ALA A 159 -4.92 25.17 4.83
C ALA A 159 -4.96 26.06 3.59
N TYR A 160 -4.89 25.47 2.39
CA TYR A 160 -5.04 26.20 1.13
C TYR A 160 -6.42 26.82 0.97
N VAL A 161 -7.49 26.07 1.25
CA VAL A 161 -8.87 26.56 1.16
C VAL A 161 -9.13 27.68 2.18
N GLU A 162 -8.57 27.58 3.37
CA GLU A 162 -8.71 28.57 4.45
C GLU A 162 -7.69 29.73 4.35
N GLU A 163 -6.87 29.76 3.29
CA GLU A 163 -5.81 30.75 3.07
C GLU A 163 -4.79 30.84 4.23
N LYS A 164 -4.61 29.74 4.97
CA LYS A 164 -3.64 29.65 6.06
C LYS A 164 -2.23 29.38 5.53
N THR A 165 -1.25 30.01 6.15
CA THR A 165 0.17 29.82 5.84
C THR A 165 0.84 28.79 6.75
N ARG A 166 0.18 28.40 7.85
CA ARG A 166 0.68 27.43 8.84
C ARG A 166 -0.42 26.47 9.26
N VAL A 167 -0.01 25.25 9.57
CA VAL A 167 -0.87 24.19 10.09
C VAL A 167 -0.52 23.98 11.55
N THR A 168 -1.51 24.16 12.41
CA THR A 168 -1.38 24.07 13.88
C THR A 168 -1.88 22.73 14.41
N LEU A 169 -1.62 22.46 15.70
CA LEU A 169 -2.18 21.32 16.43
C LEU A 169 -3.71 21.24 16.29
N THR A 170 -4.39 22.38 16.43
CA THR A 170 -5.87 22.43 16.34
C THR A 170 -6.36 22.02 14.95
N ASP A 171 -5.66 22.39 13.88
CA ASP A 171 -6.01 21.96 12.53
C ASP A 171 -5.88 20.44 12.37
N VAL A 172 -4.85 19.84 12.97
CA VAL A 172 -4.66 18.38 12.96
C VAL A 172 -5.80 17.68 13.70
N ASP A 173 -6.15 18.14 14.91
CA ASP A 173 -7.23 17.52 15.69
C ASP A 173 -8.59 17.63 14.99
N ASN A 174 -8.91 18.77 14.40
CA ASN A 174 -10.13 18.96 13.62
C ASN A 174 -10.18 18.00 12.42
N THR A 175 -9.09 17.94 11.65
CA THR A 175 -9.01 17.03 10.48
C THR A 175 -9.14 15.56 10.89
N LEU A 176 -8.54 15.15 12.00
CA LEU A 176 -8.68 13.79 12.51
C LEU A 176 -10.12 13.47 12.91
N GLN A 177 -10.80 14.42 13.54
CA GLN A 177 -12.20 14.25 13.93
C GLN A 177 -13.10 14.13 12.69
N ASP A 178 -12.90 14.97 11.68
CA ASP A 178 -13.64 14.90 10.41
C ASP A 178 -13.42 13.54 9.72
N MET A 179 -12.20 13.02 9.72
CA MET A 179 -11.87 11.70 9.16
C MET A 179 -12.58 10.56 9.91
N GLU A 180 -12.66 10.63 11.23
CA GLU A 180 -13.39 9.65 12.03
C GLU A 180 -14.90 9.69 11.77
N ASP A 181 -15.48 10.87 11.65
CA ASP A 181 -16.90 11.05 11.40
C ASP A 181 -17.29 10.60 9.98
N GLU A 182 -16.44 10.87 8.98
CA GLU A 182 -16.60 10.32 7.62
C GLU A 182 -16.61 8.77 7.65
N TRP A 183 -15.67 8.17 8.41
CA TRP A 183 -15.59 6.72 8.54
C TRP A 183 -16.84 6.15 9.23
N ARG A 184 -17.29 6.73 10.33
CA ARG A 184 -18.50 6.29 11.05
C ARG A 184 -19.74 6.36 10.15
N THR A 185 -19.87 7.44 9.39
CA THR A 185 -20.98 7.61 8.45
C THR A 185 -20.96 6.56 7.34
N SER A 186 -19.77 6.22 6.84
CA SER A 186 -19.58 5.20 5.80
C SER A 186 -19.95 3.79 6.28
N VAL A 187 -19.61 3.45 7.52
CA VAL A 187 -19.91 2.14 8.13
C VAL A 187 -21.42 2.00 8.42
N THR A 188 -22.06 3.05 8.94
CA THR A 188 -23.50 3.02 9.23
C THR A 188 -24.37 2.89 7.98
N VAL A 189 -23.90 3.37 6.84
CA VAL A 189 -24.59 3.20 5.53
C VAL A 189 -24.43 1.76 5.01
N ALA A 190 -23.30 1.10 5.30
CA ALA A 190 -23.05 -0.28 4.87
C ALA A 190 -23.84 -1.33 5.67
N ASP A 191 -24.12 -1.08 6.95
CA ASP A 191 -24.78 -2.03 7.85
C ASP A 191 -26.32 -1.92 7.89
N ASN A 192 -26.94 -1.04 7.09
CA ASN A 192 -28.39 -0.91 7.06
C ASN A 192 -29.00 -1.57 5.81
N PRO A 193 -29.42 -2.86 5.87
CA PRO A 193 -29.97 -3.60 4.74
C PRO A 193 -31.36 -3.10 4.30
N THR A 194 -31.98 -2.19 5.05
CA THR A 194 -33.31 -1.63 4.78
C THR A 194 -33.31 -0.25 4.16
N ALA A 195 -32.12 0.32 3.89
CA ALA A 195 -32.05 1.56 3.12
C ALA A 195 -32.62 1.33 1.72
N SER A 196 -33.72 1.99 1.43
CA SER A 196 -34.43 1.91 0.15
C SER A 196 -33.45 2.14 -1.01
N LYS A 197 -33.67 1.42 -2.12
CA LYS A 197 -32.87 1.57 -3.36
C LYS A 197 -32.73 3.04 -3.80
N SER A 198 -33.69 3.86 -3.46
CA SER A 198 -33.74 5.30 -3.67
C SER A 198 -32.71 6.08 -2.83
N ALA A 199 -32.52 5.72 -1.56
CA ALA A 199 -31.53 6.36 -0.69
C ALA A 199 -30.09 6.04 -1.13
N ARG A 200 -29.83 4.80 -1.60
CA ARG A 200 -28.53 4.41 -2.17
C ARG A 200 -28.24 5.13 -3.49
N LEU A 201 -29.24 5.32 -4.34
CA LEU A 201 -29.10 6.11 -5.57
C LEU A 201 -28.77 7.57 -5.26
N GLN A 202 -29.46 8.19 -4.30
CA GLN A 202 -29.20 9.58 -3.89
C GLN A 202 -27.82 9.76 -3.25
N ASP A 203 -27.34 8.77 -2.48
CA ASP A 203 -25.99 8.81 -1.91
C ASP A 203 -24.91 8.66 -3.02
N MET A 204 -25.15 7.75 -3.97
CA MET A 204 -24.27 7.58 -5.13
C MET A 204 -24.23 8.84 -6.01
N GLU A 205 -25.37 9.48 -6.22
CA GLU A 205 -25.44 10.75 -6.96
C GLU A 205 -24.69 11.89 -6.25
N ARG A 206 -24.79 11.99 -4.92
CA ARG A 206 -24.01 12.96 -4.13
C ARG A 206 -22.51 12.68 -4.19
N ARG A 207 -22.10 11.42 -4.11
CA ARG A 207 -20.68 11.03 -4.24
C ARG A 207 -20.13 11.31 -5.63
N MET A 208 -20.93 11.04 -6.68
CA MET A 208 -20.56 11.40 -8.05
C MET A 208 -20.44 12.92 -8.22
N ALA A 209 -21.38 13.71 -7.70
CA ALA A 209 -21.30 15.15 -7.75
C ALA A 209 -20.08 15.71 -6.98
N SER A 210 -19.71 15.10 -5.84
CA SER A 210 -18.52 15.45 -5.07
C SER A 210 -17.22 15.08 -5.82
N LEU A 211 -17.20 13.92 -6.50
CA LEU A 211 -16.08 13.50 -7.34
C LEU A 211 -15.92 14.39 -8.57
N ASP A 212 -17.02 14.76 -9.23
CA ASP A 212 -17.01 15.68 -10.37
C ASP A 212 -16.51 17.06 -9.96
N ALA A 213 -16.95 17.59 -8.81
CA ALA A 213 -16.44 18.84 -8.26
C ALA A 213 -14.94 18.78 -7.93
N SER A 214 -14.46 17.65 -7.39
CA SER A 214 -13.05 17.44 -7.12
C SER A 214 -12.22 17.32 -8.40
N LEU A 215 -12.74 16.65 -9.44
CA LEU A 215 -12.10 16.55 -10.75
C LEU A 215 -12.03 17.90 -11.46
N ASP A 216 -13.08 18.72 -11.36
CA ASP A 216 -13.08 20.09 -11.89
C ASP A 216 -12.06 20.98 -11.17
N GLN A 217 -11.94 20.86 -9.85
CA GLN A 217 -10.91 21.55 -9.07
C GLN A 217 -9.50 21.13 -9.47
N ILE A 218 -9.24 19.81 -9.61
CA ILE A 218 -7.95 19.29 -10.07
C ILE A 218 -7.66 19.78 -11.49
N SER A 219 -8.64 19.79 -12.37
CA SER A 219 -8.51 20.30 -13.74
C SER A 219 -8.18 21.79 -13.78
N GLN A 220 -8.82 22.61 -12.93
CA GLN A 220 -8.52 24.04 -12.80
C GLN A 220 -7.10 24.29 -12.26
N VAL A 221 -6.68 23.54 -11.24
CA VAL A 221 -5.32 23.61 -10.67
C VAL A 221 -4.29 23.20 -11.71
N THR A 222 -4.54 22.12 -12.45
CA THR A 222 -3.65 21.65 -13.52
C THR A 222 -3.53 22.67 -14.65
N ASN A 223 -4.64 23.30 -15.07
CA ASN A 223 -4.61 24.37 -16.06
C ASN A 223 -3.88 25.62 -15.55
N THR A 224 -4.05 25.99 -14.28
CA THR A 224 -3.35 27.13 -13.69
C THR A 224 -1.85 26.88 -13.60
N ILE A 225 -1.42 25.65 -13.31
CA ILE A 225 -0.01 25.24 -13.31
C ILE A 225 0.56 25.26 -14.74
N LEU A 226 -0.17 24.74 -15.72
CA LEU A 226 0.25 24.75 -17.13
C LEU A 226 0.42 26.18 -17.67
N VAL A 227 -0.52 27.08 -17.40
CA VAL A 227 -0.42 28.51 -17.80
C VAL A 227 0.77 29.20 -17.15
N ARG A 228 1.11 28.85 -15.88
CA ARG A 228 2.28 29.42 -15.20
C ARG A 228 3.60 28.87 -15.74
N LEU A 229 3.65 27.59 -16.14
CA LEU A 229 4.83 26.98 -16.74
C LEU A 229 5.10 27.51 -18.14
N ASP A 230 4.10 27.79 -18.96
CA ASP A 230 4.26 28.42 -20.28
C ASP A 230 4.72 29.88 -20.16
N GLY A 231 4.30 30.61 -19.13
CA GLY A 231 4.78 31.97 -18.85
C GLY A 231 6.26 32.06 -18.44
N LEU A 232 6.80 30.98 -17.84
CA LEU A 232 8.22 30.88 -17.45
C LEU A 232 9.15 30.42 -18.59
N ARG A 233 8.58 29.93 -19.70
CA ARG A 233 9.33 29.49 -20.89
C ARG A 233 9.55 30.62 -21.92
N GLN A 234 8.90 31.76 -21.76
CA GLN A 234 8.98 32.91 -22.68
C GLN A 234 9.69 34.14 -22.06
N GLY A 235 10.30 34.04 -20.91
CA GLY A 235 11.18 35.02 -20.27
C GLY A 235 12.56 34.43 -20.04
#